data_5563f85461eb6085f460f839f697103e
#
_entry.id   5563f85461eb6085f460f839f697103e
#
_cell.length_a   1.000
_cell.length_b   1.000
_cell.length_c   1.000
_cell.angle_alpha   90.00
_cell.angle_beta   90.00
_cell.angle_gamma   90.00
#
_symmetry.space_group_name_H-M   'P 1'
#
loop_
_entity.id
_entity.type
_entity.pdbx_description
1 polymer ?
#
loop_
_entity_poly.entity_id
_entity_poly.type
_entity_poly.pdbx_seq_one_letter_code
_entity_poly.pdbx_strand_id
1 'polypeptide(L)'
;GGYLPRNYINFDQSVAACKKKGAGWHLNQTGVFAYLNLLSQKMSTVPHGNTNYGKDYYHPYERGTMPQGETQRTLTGSGQPTWYHNHDMSGIADINGNLWEWTGGLRLMNGEIQIIPYGNSMKLDCDMSASSTLWKAIKPDGTLVEPGTAGTLKIDRTSASDATLRINTSVTTQTTDSNDTSEVFKNVKAVSGVAIPKLLVALGLFPDSGVTGYGNDRFWARNNGERLPIRGSAFYNTSNSGPSALYLNNPRSYLNDLIGFRSAFVE
;
A
#
# COMPACT_ATOMS: atom_id res chain seq x y z
N GLY A 1 -13.35 16.49 0.47
CA GLY A 1 -13.44 16.15 -0.94
C GLY A 1 -13.51 17.37 -1.85
N GLY A 2 -13.58 17.13 -3.16
CA GLY A 2 -13.78 18.19 -4.14
C GLY A 2 -12.53 18.96 -4.58
N TYR A 3 -11.34 18.48 -4.25
CA TYR A 3 -10.06 19.06 -4.69
C TYR A 3 -9.23 18.01 -5.41
N LEU A 4 -8.34 18.46 -6.31
CA LEU A 4 -7.33 17.55 -6.88
C LEU A 4 -6.42 17.02 -5.75
N PRO A 5 -6.15 15.72 -5.73
CA PRO A 5 -5.20 15.18 -4.76
C PRO A 5 -3.79 15.73 -5.04
N ARG A 6 -3.07 16.06 -3.97
CA ARG A 6 -1.68 16.52 -4.07
C ARG A 6 -0.79 15.37 -4.55
N ASN A 7 0.06 15.65 -5.51
CA ASN A 7 1.10 14.76 -6.02
C ASN A 7 2.50 15.41 -5.94
N TYR A 8 3.51 14.82 -6.56
CA TYR A 8 4.91 15.26 -6.50
C TYR A 8 5.38 15.46 -5.05
N ILE A 9 5.14 14.48 -4.21
CA ILE A 9 5.50 14.50 -2.79
C ILE A 9 6.17 13.18 -2.41
N ASN A 10 7.30 13.24 -1.70
CA ASN A 10 7.97 12.05 -1.20
C ASN A 10 7.42 11.63 0.18
N PHE A 11 7.90 10.49 0.69
CA PHE A 11 7.41 9.93 1.95
C PHE A 11 7.58 10.89 3.13
N ASP A 12 8.78 11.45 3.33
CA ASP A 12 9.07 12.33 4.47
C ASP A 12 8.26 13.64 4.41
N GLN A 13 8.09 14.19 3.21
CA GLN A 13 7.24 15.35 2.99
C GLN A 13 5.76 15.04 3.29
N SER A 14 5.29 13.83 2.97
CA SER A 14 3.93 13.39 3.27
C SER A 14 3.70 13.28 4.77
N VAL A 15 4.64 12.67 5.50
CA VAL A 15 4.62 12.61 6.98
C VAL A 15 4.59 14.02 7.57
N ALA A 16 5.49 14.90 7.12
CA ALA A 16 5.57 16.27 7.60
C ALA A 16 4.28 17.08 7.31
N ALA A 17 3.69 16.89 6.12
CA ALA A 17 2.43 17.56 5.75
C ALA A 17 1.26 17.15 6.66
N CYS A 18 1.19 15.86 7.05
CA CYS A 18 0.18 15.39 7.99
C CYS A 18 0.39 15.97 9.39
N LYS A 19 1.63 15.90 9.92
CA LYS A 19 1.98 16.43 11.24
C LYS A 19 1.71 17.94 11.40
N LYS A 20 1.85 18.72 10.31
CA LYS A 20 1.53 20.15 10.30
C LYS A 20 0.05 20.47 10.56
N LYS A 21 -0.85 19.50 10.48
CA LYS A 21 -2.28 19.70 10.82
C LYS A 21 -2.53 19.73 12.34
N GLY A 22 -1.55 19.33 13.15
CA GLY A 22 -1.62 19.32 14.61
C GLY A 22 -1.65 17.93 15.22
N ALA A 23 -1.88 17.88 16.54
CA ALA A 23 -1.94 16.64 17.29
C ALA A 23 -3.02 15.68 16.72
N GLY A 24 -2.78 14.38 16.79
CA GLY A 24 -3.66 13.34 16.26
C GLY A 24 -3.57 13.13 14.73
N TRP A 25 -3.07 14.11 13.98
CA TRP A 25 -2.94 13.97 12.53
C TRP A 25 -1.66 13.23 12.13
N HIS A 26 -1.81 12.19 11.34
CA HIS A 26 -0.71 11.37 10.87
C HIS A 26 -0.90 10.93 9.41
N LEU A 27 0.16 10.43 8.79
CA LEU A 27 0.08 9.76 7.49
C LEU A 27 -0.75 8.47 7.64
N ASN A 28 -1.70 8.23 6.74
CA ASN A 28 -2.49 7.00 6.79
C ASN A 28 -1.57 5.77 6.85
N GLN A 29 -1.97 4.78 7.63
CA GLN A 29 -1.15 3.62 7.93
C GLN A 29 -1.45 2.46 7.00
N THR A 30 -0.41 1.68 6.68
CA THR A 30 -0.55 0.46 5.89
C THR A 30 -1.62 -0.49 6.47
N GLY A 31 -1.64 -0.69 7.80
CA GLY A 31 -2.64 -1.54 8.44
C GLY A 31 -4.06 -0.99 8.37
N VAL A 32 -4.25 0.33 8.47
CA VAL A 32 -5.57 0.96 8.30
C VAL A 32 -6.07 0.80 6.87
N PHE A 33 -5.20 1.01 5.88
CA PHE A 33 -5.55 0.80 4.48
C PHE A 33 -5.94 -0.67 4.22
N ALA A 34 -5.17 -1.62 4.74
CA ALA A 34 -5.46 -3.05 4.64
C ALA A 34 -6.78 -3.43 5.34
N TYR A 35 -7.06 -2.83 6.51
CA TYR A 35 -8.32 -3.03 7.21
C TYR A 35 -9.53 -2.57 6.37
N LEU A 36 -9.47 -1.37 5.78
CA LEU A 36 -10.54 -0.86 4.91
C LEU A 36 -10.78 -1.77 3.72
N ASN A 37 -9.71 -2.30 3.12
CA ASN A 37 -9.81 -3.28 2.05
C ASN A 37 -10.50 -4.57 2.53
N LEU A 38 -10.03 -5.19 3.62
CA LEU A 38 -10.64 -6.41 4.15
C LEU A 38 -12.10 -6.20 4.60
N LEU A 39 -12.41 -5.03 5.14
CA LEU A 39 -13.78 -4.65 5.52
C LEU A 39 -14.68 -4.58 4.28
N SER A 40 -14.25 -3.90 3.21
CA SER A 40 -15.00 -3.81 1.96
C SER A 40 -15.20 -5.19 1.32
N GLN A 41 -14.19 -6.06 1.37
CA GLN A 41 -14.31 -7.45 0.92
C GLN A 41 -15.38 -8.20 1.70
N LYS A 42 -15.35 -8.10 3.04
CA LYS A 42 -16.32 -8.75 3.92
C LYS A 42 -17.75 -8.24 3.70
N MET A 43 -17.88 -6.95 3.40
CA MET A 43 -19.18 -6.31 3.12
C MET A 43 -19.64 -6.51 1.68
N SER A 44 -18.84 -7.11 0.80
CA SER A 44 -19.08 -7.19 -0.65
C SER A 44 -19.23 -5.81 -1.30
N THR A 45 -18.47 -4.82 -0.80
CA THR A 45 -18.45 -3.43 -1.26
C THR A 45 -17.05 -3.02 -1.72
N VAL A 46 -16.36 -3.92 -2.43
CA VAL A 46 -15.01 -3.62 -2.96
C VAL A 46 -15.08 -2.36 -3.83
N PRO A 47 -14.36 -1.29 -3.49
CA PRO A 47 -14.55 -0.02 -4.14
C PRO A 47 -13.97 -0.01 -5.56
N HIS A 48 -14.75 0.53 -6.48
CA HIS A 48 -14.29 0.98 -7.79
C HIS A 48 -13.49 2.28 -7.65
N GLY A 49 -13.01 2.84 -8.74
CA GLY A 49 -12.23 4.08 -8.65
C GLY A 49 -11.74 4.61 -9.99
N ASN A 50 -11.04 5.74 -9.95
CA ASN A 50 -10.36 6.26 -11.14
C ASN A 50 -9.14 5.39 -11.48
N THR A 51 -9.36 4.31 -12.20
CA THR A 51 -8.32 3.35 -12.62
C THR A 51 -8.03 3.42 -14.12
N ASN A 52 -8.78 4.27 -14.86
CA ASN A 52 -8.61 4.49 -16.30
C ASN A 52 -8.99 5.92 -16.70
N TYR A 53 -8.11 6.91 -16.38
CA TYR A 53 -8.20 8.30 -16.85
C TYR A 53 -9.61 8.90 -16.64
N GLY A 54 -9.99 9.07 -15.38
CA GLY A 54 -11.26 9.69 -14.96
C GLY A 54 -12.42 8.72 -14.79
N LYS A 55 -12.24 7.43 -15.06
CA LYS A 55 -13.28 6.39 -14.98
C LYS A 55 -12.73 5.10 -14.38
N ASP A 56 -13.63 4.22 -13.97
CA ASP A 56 -13.28 2.86 -13.60
C ASP A 56 -13.00 2.00 -14.84
N TYR A 57 -11.99 1.14 -14.77
CA TYR A 57 -11.59 0.28 -15.90
C TYR A 57 -12.63 -0.79 -16.22
N TYR A 58 -13.19 -1.45 -15.20
CA TYR A 58 -14.20 -2.50 -15.39
C TYR A 58 -15.61 -1.95 -15.51
N HIS A 59 -15.87 -0.72 -15.02
CA HIS A 59 -17.16 -0.03 -15.05
C HIS A 59 -17.00 1.34 -15.72
N PRO A 60 -16.74 1.41 -17.04
CA PRO A 60 -16.33 2.65 -17.72
C PRO A 60 -17.42 3.72 -17.78
N TYR A 61 -18.66 3.40 -17.40
CA TYR A 61 -19.76 4.35 -17.21
C TYR A 61 -19.66 5.09 -15.86
N GLU A 62 -18.92 4.56 -14.90
CA GLU A 62 -18.63 5.22 -13.63
C GLU A 62 -17.46 6.19 -13.80
N ARG A 63 -17.70 7.46 -13.47
CA ARG A 63 -16.73 8.54 -13.68
C ARG A 63 -16.68 9.46 -12.48
N GLY A 64 -15.48 9.93 -12.15
CA GLY A 64 -15.28 11.07 -11.25
C GLY A 64 -15.24 12.39 -12.02
N THR A 65 -15.38 13.50 -11.31
CA THR A 65 -15.28 14.84 -11.87
C THR A 65 -13.81 15.21 -12.10
N MET A 66 -13.46 15.57 -13.32
CA MET A 66 -12.16 16.14 -13.67
C MET A 66 -12.30 17.67 -13.86
N PRO A 67 -11.44 18.49 -13.25
CA PRO A 67 -11.41 19.92 -13.54
C PRO A 67 -11.05 20.21 -15.00
N GLN A 68 -11.40 21.40 -15.47
CA GLN A 68 -11.03 21.83 -16.82
C GLN A 68 -9.51 21.77 -17.02
N GLY A 69 -9.09 21.12 -18.10
CA GLY A 69 -7.67 20.93 -18.45
C GLY A 69 -7.00 19.72 -17.76
N GLU A 70 -7.66 19.08 -16.80
CA GLU A 70 -7.19 17.82 -16.21
C GLU A 70 -7.63 16.63 -17.08
N THR A 71 -6.74 15.69 -17.36
CA THR A 71 -7.02 14.52 -18.22
C THR A 71 -6.76 13.19 -17.51
N GLN A 72 -6.35 13.21 -16.25
CA GLN A 72 -5.85 12.05 -15.53
C GLN A 72 -6.55 11.84 -14.19
N ARG A 73 -6.54 12.87 -13.33
CA ARG A 73 -7.02 12.79 -11.95
C ARG A 73 -8.44 13.31 -11.83
N THR A 74 -9.18 12.70 -10.93
CA THR A 74 -10.49 13.23 -10.52
C THR A 74 -10.37 14.01 -9.22
N LEU A 75 -11.34 14.90 -8.98
CA LEU A 75 -11.49 15.52 -7.66
C LEU A 75 -11.73 14.45 -6.61
N THR A 76 -11.11 14.59 -5.45
CA THR A 76 -11.25 13.63 -4.35
C THR A 76 -12.72 13.48 -3.92
N GLY A 77 -13.20 12.24 -3.84
CA GLY A 77 -14.57 11.92 -3.47
C GLY A 77 -15.63 12.39 -4.45
N SER A 78 -15.27 12.61 -5.72
CA SER A 78 -16.22 13.01 -6.77
C SER A 78 -16.80 11.84 -7.56
N GLY A 79 -16.36 10.63 -7.27
CA GLY A 79 -16.89 9.41 -7.86
C GLY A 79 -18.26 9.04 -7.29
N GLN A 80 -18.82 7.98 -7.83
CA GLN A 80 -20.12 7.44 -7.42
C GLN A 80 -20.02 6.74 -6.05
N PRO A 81 -21.14 6.39 -5.38
CA PRO A 81 -21.12 5.65 -4.13
C PRO A 81 -20.25 4.37 -4.16
N THR A 82 -20.22 3.66 -5.29
CA THR A 82 -19.36 2.49 -5.53
C THR A 82 -17.85 2.76 -5.43
N TRP A 83 -17.40 4.02 -5.42
CA TRP A 83 -16.00 4.41 -5.23
C TRP A 83 -15.61 4.59 -3.77
N TYR A 84 -16.55 4.39 -2.85
CA TYR A 84 -16.34 4.43 -1.41
C TYR A 84 -16.23 3.01 -0.84
N HIS A 85 -15.45 2.82 0.22
CA HIS A 85 -15.17 1.49 0.79
C HIS A 85 -16.41 0.70 1.22
N ASN A 86 -17.51 1.37 1.50
CA ASN A 86 -18.79 0.80 1.94
C ASN A 86 -19.92 1.01 0.93
N HIS A 87 -19.62 1.44 -0.29
CA HIS A 87 -20.57 1.84 -1.35
C HIS A 87 -21.58 2.91 -0.90
N ASP A 88 -21.18 3.77 0.05
CA ASP A 88 -21.98 4.89 0.54
C ASP A 88 -21.10 6.15 0.64
N MET A 89 -21.65 7.32 0.27
CA MET A 89 -20.92 8.59 0.24
C MET A 89 -20.48 9.09 1.66
N SER A 90 -20.98 8.48 2.73
CA SER A 90 -20.48 8.69 4.09
C SER A 90 -19.18 7.91 4.37
N GLY A 91 -18.79 7.00 3.48
CA GLY A 91 -17.60 6.19 3.60
C GLY A 91 -16.30 6.94 3.22
N ILE A 92 -15.22 6.18 3.14
CA ILE A 92 -13.91 6.66 2.71
C ILE A 92 -13.78 6.43 1.20
N ALA A 93 -13.65 7.52 0.44
CA ALA A 93 -13.49 7.50 -1.01
C ALA A 93 -12.05 7.24 -1.44
N ASP A 94 -11.89 6.88 -2.71
CA ASP A 94 -10.62 6.86 -3.45
C ASP A 94 -9.53 5.98 -2.80
N ILE A 95 -9.89 4.88 -2.14
CA ILE A 95 -8.92 3.86 -1.73
C ILE A 95 -8.54 2.92 -2.88
N ASN A 96 -9.15 3.13 -4.06
CA ASN A 96 -8.81 2.49 -5.32
C ASN A 96 -8.69 3.56 -6.42
N GLY A 97 -7.53 3.61 -7.09
CA GLY A 97 -7.29 4.51 -8.21
C GLY A 97 -6.93 5.95 -7.83
N ASN A 98 -7.02 6.82 -8.81
CA ASN A 98 -6.67 8.23 -8.78
C ASN A 98 -5.16 8.47 -8.62
N LEU A 99 -4.61 8.39 -7.42
CA LEU A 99 -3.16 8.40 -7.16
C LEU A 99 -2.77 7.25 -6.23
N TRP A 100 -1.58 6.71 -6.44
CA TRP A 100 -0.91 5.93 -5.42
C TRP A 100 -0.75 6.76 -4.14
N GLU A 101 -1.00 6.18 -2.98
CA GLU A 101 -0.89 6.87 -1.69
C GLU A 101 0.23 6.30 -0.83
N TRP A 102 1.20 7.15 -0.43
CA TRP A 102 2.14 6.80 0.62
C TRP A 102 1.40 6.36 1.89
N THR A 103 1.85 5.28 2.49
CA THR A 103 1.33 4.81 3.79
C THR A 103 2.46 4.59 4.79
N GLY A 104 2.20 4.91 6.07
CA GLY A 104 3.18 4.79 7.14
C GLY A 104 3.21 3.43 7.83
N GLY A 105 4.20 3.24 8.72
CA GLY A 105 4.28 2.11 9.64
C GLY A 105 4.82 0.81 9.07
N LEU A 106 5.18 0.77 7.78
CA LEU A 106 5.80 -0.38 7.11
C LEU A 106 6.97 0.08 6.27
N ARG A 107 8.02 -0.74 6.17
CA ARG A 107 9.06 -0.64 5.15
C ARG A 107 9.64 -2.02 4.81
N LEU A 108 10.33 -2.10 3.68
CA LEU A 108 11.33 -3.13 3.43
C LEU A 108 12.73 -2.54 3.66
N MET A 109 13.62 -3.35 4.23
CA MET A 109 15.04 -3.05 4.29
C MET A 109 15.82 -4.27 3.77
N ASN A 110 16.38 -4.17 2.57
CA ASN A 110 17.00 -5.30 1.88
C ASN A 110 16.08 -6.54 1.83
N GLY A 111 14.81 -6.31 1.51
CA GLY A 111 13.76 -7.33 1.45
C GLY A 111 13.13 -7.68 2.80
N GLU A 112 13.77 -7.39 3.93
CA GLU A 112 13.23 -7.66 5.26
C GLU A 112 11.99 -6.80 5.53
N ILE A 113 10.89 -7.43 5.94
CA ILE A 113 9.63 -6.78 6.27
C ILE A 113 9.74 -6.19 7.68
N GLN A 114 9.70 -4.86 7.78
CA GLN A 114 9.81 -4.15 9.04
C GLN A 114 8.61 -3.25 9.28
N ILE A 115 8.14 -3.20 10.52
CA ILE A 115 7.00 -2.37 10.94
C ILE A 115 7.34 -1.54 12.18
N ILE A 116 6.60 -0.44 12.38
CA ILE A 116 6.51 0.22 13.68
C ILE A 116 5.24 -0.30 14.34
N PRO A 117 5.36 -1.14 15.40
CA PRO A 117 4.23 -1.90 15.94
C PRO A 117 3.30 -1.07 16.81
N TYR A 118 2.16 -1.68 17.19
CA TYR A 118 1.22 -1.21 18.20
C TYR A 118 0.61 0.18 17.92
N GLY A 119 0.46 0.55 16.65
CA GLY A 119 -0.06 1.86 16.28
C GLY A 119 0.87 3.03 16.59
N ASN A 120 2.11 2.79 17.07
CA ASN A 120 3.04 3.86 17.40
C ASN A 120 3.37 4.77 16.23
N SER A 121 3.27 4.29 15.00
CA SER A 121 3.45 5.11 13.79
C SER A 121 2.38 6.20 13.58
N MET A 122 1.27 6.15 14.33
CA MET A 122 0.23 7.18 14.35
C MET A 122 0.53 8.34 15.31
N LYS A 123 1.50 8.18 16.21
CA LYS A 123 1.87 9.21 17.17
C LYS A 123 2.58 10.38 16.49
N LEU A 124 2.30 11.59 16.97
CA LEU A 124 2.87 12.83 16.41
C LEU A 124 4.41 12.85 16.46
N ASP A 125 4.98 12.33 17.54
CA ASP A 125 6.43 12.28 17.80
C ASP A 125 7.11 11.02 17.24
N CYS A 126 6.36 10.13 16.58
CA CYS A 126 6.94 8.92 16.02
C CYS A 126 8.00 9.23 14.97
N ASP A 127 9.20 8.70 15.21
CA ASP A 127 10.29 8.73 14.25
C ASP A 127 10.16 7.56 13.26
N MET A 128 9.76 7.89 12.02
CA MET A 128 9.73 6.95 10.89
C MET A 128 10.93 7.11 9.96
N SER A 129 12.02 7.78 10.39
CA SER A 129 13.23 7.93 9.59
C SER A 129 13.89 6.58 9.27
N ALA A 130 14.83 6.61 8.32
CA ALA A 130 15.58 5.40 7.96
C ALA A 130 16.41 4.85 9.12
N SER A 131 16.92 5.72 10.01
CA SER A 131 17.76 5.39 11.17
C SER A 131 16.97 5.10 12.45
N SER A 132 15.64 5.22 12.43
CA SER A 132 14.81 4.99 13.62
C SER A 132 14.99 3.58 14.19
N THR A 133 15.11 3.49 15.51
CA THR A 133 15.19 2.23 16.27
C THR A 133 13.80 1.62 16.57
N LEU A 134 12.72 2.32 16.17
CA LEU A 134 11.35 1.85 16.39
C LEU A 134 10.93 0.73 15.43
N TRP A 135 11.63 0.55 14.32
CA TRP A 135 11.37 -0.52 13.37
C TRP A 135 11.64 -1.89 13.99
N LYS A 136 10.72 -2.83 13.75
CA LYS A 136 10.84 -4.23 14.17
C LYS A 136 10.61 -5.14 12.96
N ALA A 137 11.37 -6.22 12.88
CA ALA A 137 11.22 -7.26 11.88
C ALA A 137 10.26 -8.34 12.36
N ILE A 138 9.62 -9.04 11.44
CA ILE A 138 8.57 -10.04 11.73
C ILE A 138 9.12 -11.44 11.49
N LYS A 139 8.95 -12.35 12.45
CA LYS A 139 9.24 -13.78 12.28
C LYS A 139 8.02 -14.56 11.73
N PRO A 140 8.20 -15.78 11.21
CA PRO A 140 7.11 -16.62 10.72
C PRO A 140 6.02 -16.94 11.74
N ASP A 141 6.32 -16.93 13.03
CA ASP A 141 5.37 -17.09 14.12
C ASP A 141 4.64 -15.80 14.54
N GLY A 142 4.98 -14.66 13.89
CA GLY A 142 4.44 -13.34 14.19
C GLY A 142 5.20 -12.58 15.28
N THR A 143 6.23 -13.17 15.88
CA THR A 143 7.07 -12.49 16.87
C THR A 143 7.81 -11.32 16.24
N LEU A 144 7.84 -10.19 16.95
CA LEU A 144 8.57 -8.99 16.55
C LEU A 144 9.97 -9.01 17.19
N VAL A 145 10.97 -8.79 16.36
CA VAL A 145 12.38 -8.81 16.76
C VAL A 145 13.13 -7.61 16.19
N GLU A 146 14.37 -7.40 16.64
CA GLU A 146 15.22 -6.36 16.08
C GLU A 146 15.52 -6.63 14.58
N PRO A 147 15.58 -5.58 13.75
CA PRO A 147 16.00 -5.69 12.36
C PRO A 147 17.32 -6.42 12.20
N GLY A 148 17.43 -7.25 11.16
CA GLY A 148 18.63 -8.06 10.90
C GLY A 148 18.71 -9.37 11.68
N THR A 149 17.72 -9.68 12.52
CA THR A 149 17.63 -10.98 13.20
C THR A 149 17.44 -12.11 12.17
N ALA A 150 18.15 -13.21 12.33
CA ALA A 150 18.05 -14.36 11.42
C ALA A 150 16.61 -14.94 11.40
N GLY A 151 16.17 -15.39 10.22
CA GLY A 151 14.90 -16.07 10.05
C GLY A 151 13.67 -15.15 10.05
N THR A 152 13.85 -13.82 9.92
CA THR A 152 12.75 -12.87 9.72
C THR A 152 12.16 -12.97 8.31
N LEU A 153 10.89 -12.60 8.16
CA LEU A 153 10.17 -12.64 6.88
C LEU A 153 10.69 -11.57 5.91
N LYS A 154 10.83 -11.98 4.67
CA LYS A 154 11.37 -11.16 3.57
C LYS A 154 10.53 -11.31 2.32
N ILE A 155 10.50 -10.25 1.52
CA ILE A 155 10.09 -10.33 0.11
C ILE A 155 11.26 -10.89 -0.69
N ASP A 156 11.01 -11.95 -1.43
CA ASP A 156 11.99 -12.62 -2.29
C ASP A 156 11.45 -12.73 -3.71
N ARG A 157 12.33 -12.92 -4.66
CA ARG A 157 12.05 -13.21 -6.06
C ARG A 157 12.38 -14.67 -6.33
N THR A 158 11.54 -15.35 -7.11
CA THR A 158 11.69 -16.79 -7.37
C THR A 158 13.04 -17.12 -8.00
N SER A 159 13.45 -16.42 -9.05
CA SER A 159 14.78 -16.55 -9.68
C SER A 159 15.12 -15.32 -10.53
N ALA A 160 16.30 -15.27 -11.09
CA ALA A 160 16.70 -14.24 -12.03
C ALA A 160 15.85 -14.22 -13.33
N SER A 161 15.36 -15.37 -13.75
CA SER A 161 14.51 -15.53 -14.94
C SER A 161 13.00 -15.52 -14.63
N ASP A 162 12.62 -15.73 -13.35
CA ASP A 162 11.23 -15.71 -12.89
C ASP A 162 11.04 -14.60 -11.84
N ALA A 163 10.36 -13.54 -12.24
CA ALA A 163 10.13 -12.36 -11.41
C ALA A 163 8.99 -12.52 -10.40
N THR A 164 8.46 -13.73 -10.19
CA THR A 164 7.36 -13.98 -9.25
C THR A 164 7.74 -13.63 -7.82
N LEU A 165 6.92 -12.79 -7.21
CA LEU A 165 7.05 -12.36 -5.80
C LEU A 165 6.61 -13.48 -4.87
N ARG A 166 7.41 -13.73 -3.83
CA ARG A 166 7.08 -14.68 -2.77
C ARG A 166 7.55 -14.19 -1.41
N ILE A 167 6.99 -14.76 -0.34
CA ILE A 167 7.46 -14.55 1.03
C ILE A 167 8.45 -15.66 1.40
N ASN A 168 9.58 -15.27 1.97
CA ASN A 168 10.66 -16.18 2.36
C ASN A 168 11.28 -15.70 3.69
N THR A 169 12.20 -16.47 4.27
CA THR A 169 13.05 -16.06 5.41
C THR A 169 14.45 -15.61 4.96
N SER A 170 14.72 -15.67 3.66
CA SER A 170 15.96 -15.19 3.05
C SER A 170 15.67 -14.53 1.70
N VAL A 171 16.54 -13.63 1.26
CA VAL A 171 16.56 -13.13 -0.13
C VAL A 171 17.48 -14.05 -0.91
N THR A 172 16.90 -14.88 -1.77
CA THR A 172 17.67 -15.80 -2.62
C THR A 172 18.01 -15.20 -3.98
N THR A 173 17.15 -14.28 -4.46
CA THR A 173 17.37 -13.55 -5.69
C THR A 173 17.11 -12.06 -5.44
N GLN A 174 18.18 -11.26 -5.46
CA GLN A 174 18.07 -9.83 -5.23
C GLN A 174 17.60 -9.10 -6.49
N THR A 175 16.70 -8.14 -6.29
CA THR A 175 16.31 -7.18 -7.33
C THR A 175 17.35 -6.07 -7.45
N THR A 176 17.27 -5.29 -8.54
CA THR A 176 18.07 -4.08 -8.76
C THR A 176 17.14 -2.88 -8.90
N ASP A 177 17.68 -1.69 -9.12
CA ASP A 177 16.86 -0.50 -9.37
C ASP A 177 16.20 -0.49 -10.77
N SER A 178 16.58 -1.42 -11.65
CA SER A 178 16.01 -1.59 -12.98
C SER A 178 15.05 -2.78 -13.12
N ASN A 179 14.97 -3.66 -12.10
CA ASN A 179 14.04 -4.79 -12.13
C ASN A 179 13.30 -4.91 -10.78
N ASP A 180 12.16 -5.54 -10.81
CA ASP A 180 11.36 -5.80 -9.62
C ASP A 180 10.92 -7.28 -9.57
N THR A 181 10.22 -7.61 -8.51
CA THR A 181 9.43 -8.83 -8.37
C THR A 181 7.96 -8.45 -8.23
N SER A 182 7.06 -9.24 -8.77
CA SER A 182 5.64 -8.96 -8.65
C SER A 182 4.78 -10.21 -8.74
N GLU A 183 3.57 -10.12 -8.20
CA GLU A 183 2.54 -11.14 -8.33
C GLU A 183 1.14 -10.51 -8.27
N VAL A 184 0.13 -11.17 -8.82
CA VAL A 184 -1.26 -10.85 -8.51
C VAL A 184 -1.49 -11.11 -7.02
N PHE A 185 -2.01 -10.13 -6.28
CA PHE A 185 -2.06 -10.17 -4.82
C PHE A 185 -2.65 -11.49 -4.26
N LYS A 186 -3.75 -11.98 -4.84
CA LYS A 186 -4.39 -13.25 -4.45
C LYS A 186 -3.51 -14.50 -4.63
N ASN A 187 -2.47 -14.42 -5.45
CA ASN A 187 -1.58 -15.52 -5.76
C ASN A 187 -0.27 -15.47 -4.98
N VAL A 188 -0.04 -14.45 -4.18
CA VAL A 188 1.18 -14.34 -3.35
C VAL A 188 1.29 -15.55 -2.44
N LYS A 189 2.43 -16.22 -2.49
CA LYS A 189 2.70 -17.45 -1.73
C LYS A 189 3.96 -17.30 -0.89
N ALA A 190 4.04 -18.12 0.14
CA ALA A 190 5.29 -18.35 0.87
C ALA A 190 6.08 -19.50 0.24
N VAL A 191 7.38 -19.48 0.42
CA VAL A 191 8.24 -20.63 0.14
C VAL A 191 7.82 -21.81 1.04
N SER A 192 7.93 -23.01 0.53
CA SER A 192 7.59 -24.22 1.29
C SER A 192 8.30 -24.26 2.65
N GLY A 193 7.55 -24.53 3.71
CA GLY A 193 8.04 -24.55 5.09
C GLY A 193 8.07 -23.17 5.79
N VAL A 194 7.78 -22.07 5.10
CA VAL A 194 7.68 -20.74 5.71
C VAL A 194 6.24 -20.48 6.14
N ALA A 195 6.00 -20.38 7.45
CA ALA A 195 4.70 -20.05 8.00
C ALA A 195 4.41 -18.54 7.81
N ILE A 196 3.13 -18.22 7.57
CA ILE A 196 2.65 -16.84 7.41
C ILE A 196 1.81 -16.47 8.62
N PRO A 197 2.26 -15.51 9.44
CA PRO A 197 1.47 -15.02 10.56
C PRO A 197 0.28 -14.18 10.06
N LYS A 198 -0.82 -14.17 10.83
CA LYS A 198 -1.99 -13.31 10.55
C LYS A 198 -1.63 -11.83 10.45
N LEU A 199 -0.53 -11.42 11.05
CA LEU A 199 -0.01 -10.06 10.96
C LEU A 199 0.26 -9.63 9.51
N LEU A 200 0.80 -10.52 8.64
CA LEU A 200 1.00 -10.18 7.23
C LEU A 200 -0.32 -9.94 6.50
N VAL A 201 -1.36 -10.70 6.83
CA VAL A 201 -2.71 -10.49 6.29
C VAL A 201 -3.27 -9.15 6.77
N ALA A 202 -3.15 -8.85 8.07
CA ALA A 202 -3.59 -7.58 8.65
C ALA A 202 -2.85 -6.36 8.09
N LEU A 203 -1.62 -6.54 7.64
CA LEU A 203 -0.83 -5.51 6.95
C LEU A 203 -1.12 -5.44 5.43
N GLY A 204 -1.95 -6.34 4.89
CA GLY A 204 -2.19 -6.45 3.45
C GLY A 204 -0.94 -6.79 2.64
N LEU A 205 -0.08 -7.64 3.19
CA LEU A 205 1.12 -8.18 2.53
C LEU A 205 0.93 -9.63 2.06
N PHE A 206 -0.14 -10.26 2.49
CA PHE A 206 -0.50 -11.63 2.13
C PHE A 206 -2.02 -11.76 2.04
N PRO A 207 -2.56 -12.51 1.08
CA PRO A 207 -4.00 -12.66 0.93
C PRO A 207 -4.61 -13.47 2.09
N ASP A 208 -5.81 -13.07 2.52
CA ASP A 208 -6.65 -13.89 3.39
C ASP A 208 -7.31 -15.00 2.56
N SER A 209 -7.19 -16.25 3.00
CA SER A 209 -7.76 -17.41 2.30
C SER A 209 -9.30 -17.41 2.28
N GLY A 210 -9.93 -16.68 3.18
CA GLY A 210 -11.39 -16.52 3.25
C GLY A 210 -11.95 -15.43 2.33
N VAL A 211 -11.09 -14.70 1.59
CA VAL A 211 -11.47 -13.59 0.72
C VAL A 211 -11.25 -13.97 -0.74
N THR A 212 -12.25 -13.76 -1.59
CA THR A 212 -12.22 -14.09 -3.02
C THR A 212 -12.21 -12.86 -3.94
N GLY A 213 -12.53 -11.68 -3.43
CA GLY A 213 -12.74 -10.46 -4.21
C GLY A 213 -11.49 -9.64 -4.52
N TYR A 214 -10.28 -10.20 -4.41
CA TYR A 214 -9.03 -9.48 -4.69
C TYR A 214 -8.80 -9.11 -6.16
N GLY A 215 -9.63 -9.57 -7.08
CA GLY A 215 -9.49 -9.26 -8.49
C GLY A 215 -8.12 -9.66 -9.07
N ASN A 216 -7.55 -8.74 -9.85
CA ASN A 216 -6.19 -8.83 -10.39
C ASN A 216 -5.24 -7.78 -9.77
N ASP A 217 -5.60 -7.25 -8.61
CA ASP A 217 -4.78 -6.30 -7.86
C ASP A 217 -3.34 -6.80 -7.81
N ARG A 218 -2.40 -5.94 -8.12
CA ARG A 218 -1.02 -6.38 -8.25
C ARG A 218 -0.14 -5.90 -7.11
N PHE A 219 0.76 -6.77 -6.66
CA PHE A 219 1.80 -6.48 -5.69
C PHE A 219 3.17 -6.46 -6.39
N TRP A 220 3.85 -5.30 -6.35
CA TRP A 220 5.22 -5.12 -6.84
C TRP A 220 6.14 -4.81 -5.69
N ALA A 221 7.37 -5.34 -5.72
CA ALA A 221 8.39 -5.03 -4.75
C ALA A 221 9.80 -5.07 -5.33
N ARG A 222 10.69 -4.30 -4.71
CA ARG A 222 12.15 -4.46 -4.82
C ARG A 222 12.69 -4.85 -3.46
N ASN A 223 13.58 -5.81 -3.44
CA ASN A 223 14.16 -6.33 -2.20
C ASN A 223 15.61 -5.87 -1.99
N ASN A 224 16.03 -4.77 -2.61
CA ASN A 224 17.29 -4.08 -2.40
C ASN A 224 17.05 -2.70 -1.75
N GLY A 225 17.88 -2.32 -0.79
CA GLY A 225 17.78 -1.03 -0.10
C GLY A 225 16.49 -0.84 0.73
N GLU A 226 16.20 0.41 1.12
CA GLU A 226 14.96 0.78 1.78
C GLU A 226 13.85 1.02 0.74
N ARG A 227 12.68 0.42 0.96
CA ARG A 227 11.48 0.61 0.12
C ARG A 227 10.27 0.89 1.01
N LEU A 228 9.48 1.87 0.63
CA LEU A 228 8.31 2.31 1.39
C LEU A 228 7.03 2.09 0.57
N PRO A 229 5.91 1.73 1.23
CA PRO A 229 4.69 1.34 0.56
C PRO A 229 3.92 2.52 0.00
N ILE A 230 3.43 2.35 -1.23
CA ILE A 230 2.30 3.08 -1.77
C ILE A 230 1.17 2.10 -2.11
N ARG A 231 -0.07 2.53 -1.93
CA ARG A 231 -1.26 1.68 -2.07
C ARG A 231 -2.35 2.30 -2.93
N GLY A 232 -3.31 1.46 -3.31
CA GLY A 232 -4.55 1.87 -3.94
C GLY A 232 -4.50 2.05 -5.45
N SER A 233 -3.33 1.97 -6.08
CA SER A 233 -3.16 2.19 -7.52
C SER A 233 -3.37 3.65 -7.96
N ALA A 234 -3.13 3.94 -9.23
CA ALA A 234 -3.36 5.24 -9.84
C ALA A 234 -4.26 5.13 -11.09
N PHE A 235 -4.63 6.28 -11.61
CA PHE A 235 -5.57 6.44 -12.73
C PHE A 235 -5.22 5.68 -14.01
N TYR A 236 -4.04 5.10 -14.15
CA TYR A 236 -3.59 4.39 -15.38
C TYR A 236 -3.39 2.88 -15.17
N ASN A 237 -3.53 2.36 -13.95
CA ASN A 237 -3.18 0.97 -13.64
C ASN A 237 -4.15 -0.06 -14.21
N THR A 238 -5.33 0.36 -14.67
CA THR A 238 -6.32 -0.47 -15.37
C THR A 238 -6.66 -1.77 -14.63
N SER A 239 -6.48 -2.91 -15.25
CA SER A 239 -6.81 -4.23 -14.68
C SER A 239 -5.92 -4.66 -13.49
N ASN A 240 -4.80 -3.98 -13.25
CA ASN A 240 -3.92 -4.26 -12.10
C ASN A 240 -4.29 -3.44 -10.85
N SER A 241 -5.35 -2.62 -10.96
CA SER A 241 -5.83 -1.75 -9.89
C SER A 241 -6.72 -2.48 -8.93
N GLY A 242 -6.76 -1.99 -7.70
CA GLY A 242 -7.68 -2.38 -6.66
C GLY A 242 -7.18 -1.98 -5.28
N PRO A 243 -8.02 -2.09 -4.26
CA PRO A 243 -7.64 -1.70 -2.90
C PRO A 243 -6.56 -2.61 -2.29
N SER A 244 -6.30 -3.79 -2.88
CA SER A 244 -5.17 -4.66 -2.49
C SER A 244 -3.88 -4.33 -3.23
N ALA A 245 -3.92 -3.46 -4.26
CA ALA A 245 -2.74 -3.07 -5.00
C ALA A 245 -1.69 -2.45 -4.09
N LEU A 246 -0.46 -2.97 -4.18
CA LEU A 246 0.66 -2.58 -3.33
C LEU A 246 1.93 -2.43 -4.17
N TYR A 247 2.65 -1.34 -3.93
CA TYR A 247 3.91 -1.07 -4.62
C TYR A 247 5.00 -0.72 -3.61
N LEU A 248 6.02 -1.56 -3.50
CA LEU A 248 7.15 -1.47 -2.59
C LEU A 248 8.47 -1.36 -3.35
N ASN A 249 8.48 -0.58 -4.44
CA ASN A 249 9.70 -0.34 -5.25
C ASN A 249 10.37 0.99 -4.91
N ASN A 250 9.67 1.90 -4.25
CA ASN A 250 10.09 3.29 -4.14
C ASN A 250 10.99 3.53 -2.91
N PRO A 251 12.15 4.15 -3.09
CA PRO A 251 12.92 4.68 -1.97
C PRO A 251 12.20 5.89 -1.34
N ARG A 252 12.59 6.25 -0.14
CA ARG A 252 12.04 7.37 0.65
C ARG A 252 11.98 8.70 -0.07
N SER A 253 12.98 8.98 -0.90
CA SER A 253 13.13 10.23 -1.64
C SER A 253 12.32 10.31 -2.92
N TYR A 254 11.70 9.20 -3.35
CA TYR A 254 11.01 9.15 -4.65
C TYR A 254 9.76 10.02 -4.65
N LEU A 255 9.56 10.74 -5.73
CA LEU A 255 8.35 11.54 -5.98
C LEU A 255 8.07 11.59 -7.48
N ASN A 256 6.80 11.59 -7.84
CA ASN A 256 6.34 11.83 -9.22
C ASN A 256 4.86 12.29 -9.22
N ASP A 257 4.29 12.46 -10.40
CA ASP A 257 2.91 12.91 -10.60
C ASP A 257 1.84 11.86 -10.23
N LEU A 258 2.24 10.61 -10.06
CA LEU A 258 1.36 9.47 -9.78
C LEU A 258 1.19 9.21 -8.29
N ILE A 259 1.95 9.89 -7.42
CA ILE A 259 2.01 9.58 -5.98
C ILE A 259 1.61 10.78 -5.15
N GLY A 260 0.62 10.54 -4.32
CA GLY A 260 0.14 11.44 -3.28
C GLY A 260 0.15 10.78 -1.90
N PHE A 261 -0.71 11.25 -1.03
CA PHE A 261 -0.88 10.72 0.33
C PHE A 261 -2.25 11.07 0.89
N ARG A 262 -2.64 10.36 1.91
CA ARG A 262 -3.83 10.64 2.73
C ARG A 262 -3.43 10.87 4.17
N SER A 263 -3.94 11.95 4.78
CA SER A 263 -3.86 12.10 6.23
C SER A 263 -5.00 11.34 6.91
N ALA A 264 -4.71 10.80 8.09
CA ALA A 264 -5.68 10.22 9.00
C ALA A 264 -5.58 10.92 10.36
N PHE A 265 -6.58 10.72 11.22
CA PHE A 265 -6.67 11.33 12.54
C PHE A 265 -6.99 10.26 13.58
N VAL A 266 -6.36 10.38 14.74
CA VAL A 266 -6.65 9.61 15.94
C VAL A 266 -6.73 10.55 17.15
N GLU A 267 -7.73 10.36 17.99
CA GLU A 267 -7.91 11.10 19.24
C GLU A 267 -6.88 10.71 20.30
#